data_03aa62e26599af523af87076e605d6ff
#
_entry.id   03aa62e26599af523af87076e605d6ff
#
_cell.length_a   1.000
_cell.length_b   1.000
_cell.length_c   1.000
_cell.angle_alpha   90.00
_cell.angle_beta   90.00
_cell.angle_gamma   90.00
#
_symmetry.space_group_name_H-M   'P 1'
#
loop_
_entity.id
_entity.type
_entity.pdbx_description
1 polymer ?
#
loop_
_entity_poly.entity_id
_entity_poly.type
_entity_poly.pdbx_seq_one_letter_code
_entity_poly.pdbx_strand_id
1 'polypeptide(L)'
;MPLRKTAVINVVGLTPELLGPDMPRLTAWAGRGKTTSVQPVLPAVTCSAQATYLTGEYPAKHGIVGNGWYFRDDCEIKFWRQSNKLIQAPKIWETARDFDPKFTCANLFWWYNMYSTVNYSVTPRPIYAADGRKFPDTYTTPANLRNELKAELGTFPLFNFWGPNTSIKSSQWIADAAKWVDKKRQPTLSLVYLPHLDYNLQRVGPHHPSIRTDLREIDSVCGDLISFYEAHGTQVIVLSEYGITEVSKAVHLNRELRKAGLLAVREELGLELLDPGASAAFAVADHQIAHVYVNDPRVKARVQALIEKTDGVESVLDDEGKAAAGLNHERAGDFVAIARPDSWFTYYYWLDDKKAPDFARTVDIHRKPGYDPVELFVDPALKLPKLKVGAVLLKKQLGFRYLLDVIPLDASLVKGSHGRISDSPARGPLFITQQRDLVTANSVQPTEIAGLILRHLGVT
;
A
#
# COMPACT_ATOMS: atom_id res chain seq x y z
N MET A 1 31.02 7.00 16.94
CA MET A 1 31.02 8.07 15.91
C MET A 1 29.64 8.70 15.88
N PRO A 2 29.49 9.98 15.53
CA PRO A 2 28.14 10.57 15.41
C PRO A 2 27.36 9.84 14.29
N LEU A 3 26.05 9.72 14.48
CA LEU A 3 25.16 9.13 13.45
C LEU A 3 25.19 9.96 12.17
N ARG A 4 25.09 9.27 11.03
CA ARG A 4 25.06 9.90 9.71
C ARG A 4 23.61 10.19 9.30
N LYS A 5 23.35 11.40 8.82
CA LYS A 5 22.03 11.72 8.28
C LYS A 5 21.71 10.83 7.07
N THR A 6 20.55 10.22 7.09
CA THR A 6 20.12 9.28 6.05
C THR A 6 18.67 9.52 5.65
N ALA A 7 18.38 9.56 4.36
CA ALA A 7 17.04 9.62 3.81
C ALA A 7 16.73 8.33 3.05
N VAL A 8 15.59 7.72 3.33
CA VAL A 8 15.07 6.54 2.63
C VAL A 8 13.87 6.96 1.81
N ILE A 9 14.01 6.94 0.50
CA ILE A 9 12.97 7.28 -0.47
C ILE A 9 12.37 5.98 -1.00
N ASN A 10 11.14 5.70 -0.62
CA ASN A 10 10.40 4.55 -1.09
C ASN A 10 9.58 4.93 -2.33
N VAL A 11 9.99 4.45 -3.51
CA VAL A 11 9.32 4.65 -4.78
C VAL A 11 8.52 3.40 -5.11
N VAL A 12 7.23 3.43 -4.80
CA VAL A 12 6.34 2.26 -4.93
C VAL A 12 6.24 1.82 -6.38
N GLY A 13 6.31 0.51 -6.61
CA GLY A 13 6.20 -0.06 -7.95
C GLY A 13 7.46 0.08 -8.81
N LEU A 14 8.53 0.71 -8.30
CA LEU A 14 9.80 0.80 -9.02
C LEU A 14 10.51 -0.56 -9.04
N THR A 15 10.95 -0.96 -10.22
CA THR A 15 11.70 -2.22 -10.43
C THR A 15 12.99 -1.94 -11.21
N PRO A 16 13.97 -2.86 -11.18
CA PRO A 16 15.16 -2.73 -12.02
C PRO A 16 14.84 -2.57 -13.52
N GLU A 17 13.77 -3.23 -14.02
CA GLU A 17 13.36 -3.17 -15.43
C GLU A 17 12.85 -1.77 -15.85
N LEU A 18 12.32 -0.97 -14.91
CA LEU A 18 11.82 0.37 -15.18
C LEU A 18 12.93 1.44 -15.23
N LEU A 19 14.13 1.14 -14.70
CA LEU A 19 15.28 2.03 -14.83
C LEU A 19 15.73 2.07 -16.28
N GLY A 20 15.86 3.27 -16.86
CA GLY A 20 16.23 3.42 -18.26
C GLY A 20 15.99 4.83 -18.79
N PRO A 21 15.78 4.96 -20.12
CA PRO A 21 15.68 6.27 -20.80
C PRO A 21 14.57 7.18 -20.31
N ASP A 22 13.48 6.59 -19.79
CA ASP A 22 12.34 7.34 -19.27
C ASP A 22 12.51 7.78 -17.79
N MET A 23 13.60 7.31 -17.14
CA MET A 23 14.02 7.72 -15.79
C MET A 23 15.50 8.14 -15.77
N PRO A 24 15.94 9.16 -16.55
CA PRO A 24 17.34 9.45 -16.76
C PRO A 24 18.08 9.90 -15.50
N ARG A 25 17.43 10.64 -14.59
CA ARG A 25 18.07 11.14 -13.36
C ARG A 25 18.33 10.00 -12.38
N LEU A 26 17.33 9.18 -12.12
CA LEU A 26 17.45 8.04 -11.20
C LEU A 26 18.37 6.95 -11.77
N THR A 27 18.30 6.68 -13.07
CA THR A 27 19.19 5.74 -13.76
C THR A 27 20.64 6.18 -13.67
N ALA A 28 20.93 7.45 -13.95
CA ALA A 28 22.28 8.00 -13.82
C ALA A 28 22.78 7.97 -12.36
N TRP A 29 21.90 8.26 -11.40
CA TRP A 29 22.22 8.19 -9.99
C TRP A 29 22.51 6.75 -9.54
N ALA A 30 21.66 5.79 -9.92
CA ALA A 30 21.85 4.37 -9.65
C ALA A 30 23.17 3.82 -10.24
N GLY A 31 23.54 4.25 -11.44
CA GLY A 31 24.78 3.85 -12.10
C GLY A 31 26.05 4.29 -11.36
N ARG A 32 26.00 5.32 -10.54
CA ARG A 32 27.11 5.77 -9.68
C ARG A 32 27.24 4.96 -8.39
N GLY A 33 26.18 4.27 -8.01
CA GLY A 33 26.05 3.50 -6.76
C GLY A 33 26.02 2.00 -6.94
N LYS A 34 25.35 1.33 -6.03
CA LYS A 34 25.02 -0.11 -6.06
C LYS A 34 23.51 -0.25 -6.11
N THR A 35 23.02 -0.98 -7.10
CA THR A 35 21.65 -1.48 -7.17
C THR A 35 21.63 -2.94 -6.79
N THR A 36 20.74 -3.31 -5.89
CA THR A 36 20.57 -4.67 -5.36
C THR A 36 19.10 -5.05 -5.45
N SER A 37 18.80 -6.26 -5.90
CA SER A 37 17.45 -6.79 -5.85
C SER A 37 17.05 -7.09 -4.40
N VAL A 38 15.84 -6.82 -4.03
CA VAL A 38 15.26 -7.24 -2.75
C VAL A 38 14.34 -8.43 -3.01
N GLN A 39 14.48 -9.50 -2.23
CA GLN A 39 13.50 -10.58 -2.29
C GLN A 39 12.15 -10.05 -1.78
N PRO A 40 11.04 -10.25 -2.50
CA PRO A 40 9.76 -9.75 -2.04
C PRO A 40 9.29 -10.51 -0.80
N VAL A 41 8.66 -9.79 0.13
CA VAL A 41 7.91 -10.41 1.24
C VAL A 41 6.59 -10.96 0.71
N LEU A 42 6.06 -12.01 1.31
CA LEU A 42 4.69 -12.45 1.06
C LEU A 42 3.78 -12.03 2.22
N PRO A 43 2.67 -11.32 1.95
CA PRO A 43 2.26 -10.76 0.66
C PRO A 43 3.11 -9.54 0.26
N ALA A 44 3.38 -9.42 -1.05
CA ALA A 44 4.11 -8.30 -1.62
C ALA A 44 3.17 -7.08 -1.79
N VAL A 45 2.75 -6.52 -0.65
CA VAL A 45 1.86 -5.35 -0.56
C VAL A 45 2.46 -4.32 0.40
N THR A 46 2.01 -3.08 0.28
CA THR A 46 2.59 -1.91 0.97
C THR A 46 2.81 -2.13 2.46
N CYS A 47 1.77 -2.52 3.20
CA CYS A 47 1.85 -2.56 4.66
C CYS A 47 2.78 -3.66 5.18
N SER A 48 2.75 -4.86 4.58
CA SER A 48 3.64 -5.97 4.97
C SER A 48 5.09 -5.69 4.57
N ALA A 49 5.33 -5.14 3.37
CA ALA A 49 6.67 -4.79 2.92
C ALA A 49 7.30 -3.71 3.82
N GLN A 50 6.57 -2.62 4.06
CA GLN A 50 7.08 -1.53 4.91
C GLN A 50 7.30 -1.98 6.35
N ALA A 51 6.40 -2.77 6.94
CA ALA A 51 6.60 -3.28 8.28
C ALA A 51 7.83 -4.19 8.37
N THR A 52 8.06 -5.06 7.37
CA THR A 52 9.26 -5.90 7.26
C THR A 52 10.53 -5.06 7.16
N TYR A 53 10.53 -4.03 6.31
CA TYR A 53 11.69 -3.14 6.13
C TYR A 53 12.01 -2.33 7.38
N LEU A 54 10.99 -1.94 8.15
CA LEU A 54 11.16 -1.13 9.36
C LEU A 54 11.50 -1.94 10.61
N THR A 55 11.21 -3.24 10.62
CA THR A 55 11.44 -4.10 11.79
C THR A 55 12.57 -5.10 11.60
N GLY A 56 12.88 -5.48 10.35
CA GLY A 56 13.78 -6.59 10.06
C GLY A 56 13.17 -7.96 10.32
N GLU A 57 11.86 -8.04 10.48
CA GLU A 57 11.12 -9.26 10.82
C GLU A 57 10.09 -9.59 9.73
N TYR A 58 9.71 -10.86 9.61
CA TYR A 58 8.61 -11.29 8.74
C TYR A 58 7.23 -11.04 9.37
N PRO A 59 6.14 -11.06 8.55
CA PRO A 59 4.76 -10.92 9.04
C PRO A 59 4.38 -11.84 10.20
N ALA A 60 4.93 -13.05 10.25
CA ALA A 60 4.75 -13.98 11.37
C ALA A 60 5.13 -13.38 12.73
N LYS A 61 6.02 -12.38 12.76
CA LYS A 61 6.50 -11.76 14.01
C LYS A 61 6.00 -10.36 14.21
N HIS A 62 6.01 -9.52 13.16
CA HIS A 62 5.53 -8.13 13.29
C HIS A 62 3.99 -8.01 13.16
N GLY A 63 3.27 -9.05 12.75
CA GLY A 63 1.82 -9.14 12.75
C GLY A 63 1.11 -8.37 11.64
N ILE A 64 1.81 -7.79 10.67
CA ILE A 64 1.21 -7.09 9.53
C ILE A 64 1.16 -8.05 8.34
N VAL A 65 0.03 -8.73 8.23
CA VAL A 65 -0.17 -9.82 7.28
C VAL A 65 -0.69 -9.38 5.91
N GLY A 66 -0.95 -8.08 5.71
CA GLY A 66 -1.46 -7.49 4.47
C GLY A 66 -1.81 -6.02 4.67
N ASN A 67 -2.46 -5.38 3.70
CA ASN A 67 -2.98 -4.00 3.83
C ASN A 67 -4.23 -3.95 4.73
N GLY A 68 -4.85 -5.10 4.97
CA GLY A 68 -5.96 -5.30 5.86
C GLY A 68 -6.17 -6.78 6.19
N TRP A 69 -6.92 -7.04 7.24
CA TRP A 69 -7.24 -8.40 7.68
C TRP A 69 -8.54 -8.44 8.50
N TYR A 70 -9.00 -9.63 8.83
CA TYR A 70 -10.14 -9.85 9.70
C TYR A 70 -9.73 -9.74 11.17
N PHE A 71 -10.33 -8.82 11.90
CA PHE A 71 -10.23 -8.66 13.34
C PHE A 71 -11.24 -9.61 13.97
N ARG A 72 -10.77 -10.78 14.42
CA ARG A 72 -11.63 -11.89 14.87
C ARG A 72 -12.51 -11.52 16.06
N ASP A 73 -11.96 -10.75 17.01
CA ASP A 73 -12.70 -10.32 18.22
C ASP A 73 -13.83 -9.34 17.90
N ASP A 74 -13.65 -8.50 16.92
CA ASP A 74 -14.65 -7.51 16.48
C ASP A 74 -15.59 -8.07 15.40
N CYS A 75 -15.27 -9.21 14.80
CA CYS A 75 -15.91 -9.75 13.59
C CYS A 75 -15.91 -8.75 12.42
N GLU A 76 -14.86 -7.92 12.29
CA GLU A 76 -14.76 -6.87 11.29
C GLU A 76 -13.52 -7.02 10.40
N ILE A 77 -13.68 -6.77 9.12
CA ILE A 77 -12.55 -6.63 8.18
C ILE A 77 -12.15 -5.16 8.14
N LYS A 78 -10.86 -4.87 8.42
CA LYS A 78 -10.35 -3.49 8.49
C LYS A 78 -9.12 -3.34 7.61
N PHE A 79 -9.19 -2.46 6.62
CA PHE A 79 -8.09 -2.06 5.74
C PHE A 79 -7.50 -0.70 6.13
N TRP A 80 -6.24 -0.48 5.80
CA TRP A 80 -5.55 0.82 5.85
C TRP A 80 -5.55 1.47 7.23
N ARG A 81 -5.40 0.64 8.28
CA ARG A 81 -5.25 1.15 9.65
C ARG A 81 -3.90 1.86 9.80
N GLN A 82 -3.90 2.97 10.54
CA GLN A 82 -2.74 3.86 10.68
C GLN A 82 -2.00 3.71 12.01
N SER A 83 -2.54 2.95 12.97
CA SER A 83 -1.94 2.85 14.30
C SER A 83 -0.64 2.06 14.30
N ASN A 84 0.47 2.69 14.68
CA ASN A 84 1.77 2.05 14.83
C ASN A 84 1.77 0.91 15.86
N LYS A 85 0.83 0.94 16.81
CA LYS A 85 0.66 -0.11 17.82
C LYS A 85 0.25 -1.47 17.23
N LEU A 86 -0.15 -1.52 15.97
CA LEU A 86 -0.45 -2.76 15.27
C LEU A 86 0.81 -3.55 14.89
N ILE A 87 1.97 -2.87 14.77
CA ILE A 87 3.26 -3.52 14.51
C ILE A 87 3.80 -4.08 15.84
N GLN A 88 3.94 -5.40 15.91
CA GLN A 88 4.29 -6.14 17.12
C GLN A 88 5.81 -6.37 17.29
N ALA A 89 6.65 -5.64 16.53
CA ALA A 89 8.09 -5.72 16.63
C ALA A 89 8.72 -4.31 16.77
N PRO A 90 9.92 -4.18 17.37
CA PRO A 90 10.65 -2.92 17.41
C PRO A 90 10.96 -2.40 16.00
N LYS A 91 10.93 -1.08 15.83
CA LYS A 91 11.24 -0.42 14.56
C LYS A 91 12.63 0.19 14.58
N ILE A 92 13.22 0.35 13.40
CA ILE A 92 14.60 0.86 13.23
C ILE A 92 14.89 2.15 14.00
N TRP A 93 13.90 3.04 14.13
CA TRP A 93 14.08 4.30 14.90
C TRP A 93 14.11 4.10 16.41
N GLU A 94 13.52 3.02 16.92
CA GLU A 94 13.61 2.64 18.32
C GLU A 94 15.01 2.09 18.59
N THR A 95 15.50 1.16 17.77
CA THR A 95 16.85 0.61 17.83
C THR A 95 17.93 1.71 17.70
N ALA A 96 17.74 2.64 16.74
CA ALA A 96 18.70 3.74 16.57
C ALA A 96 18.71 4.72 17.76
N ARG A 97 17.57 4.92 18.42
CA ARG A 97 17.46 5.78 19.64
C ARG A 97 18.07 5.11 20.86
N ASP A 98 17.98 3.77 20.97
CA ASP A 98 18.66 3.03 22.03
C ASP A 98 20.19 3.12 21.86
N PHE A 99 20.68 3.19 20.62
CA PHE A 99 22.09 3.41 20.32
C PHE A 99 22.56 4.85 20.60
N ASP A 100 21.78 5.85 20.18
CA ASP A 100 22.04 7.27 20.45
C ASP A 100 20.74 8.01 20.83
N PRO A 101 20.57 8.43 22.09
CA PRO A 101 19.39 9.16 22.55
C PRO A 101 19.13 10.50 21.82
N LYS A 102 20.11 11.06 21.10
CA LYS A 102 19.95 12.26 20.27
C LYS A 102 19.39 11.97 18.89
N PHE A 103 19.27 10.70 18.53
CA PHE A 103 18.68 10.30 17.25
C PHE A 103 17.26 10.83 17.08
N THR A 104 16.97 11.32 15.88
CA THR A 104 15.63 11.79 15.51
C THR A 104 15.18 11.19 14.18
N CYS A 105 13.90 10.89 14.08
CA CYS A 105 13.29 10.31 12.88
C CYS A 105 12.11 11.15 12.40
N ALA A 106 12.04 11.38 11.09
CA ALA A 106 10.87 11.89 10.40
C ALA A 106 10.26 10.80 9.51
N ASN A 107 8.97 10.53 9.67
CA ASN A 107 8.23 9.59 8.84
C ASN A 107 7.18 10.34 8.01
N LEU A 108 7.41 10.44 6.70
CA LEU A 108 6.56 11.10 5.74
C LEU A 108 5.83 10.03 4.91
N PHE A 109 4.61 9.72 5.32
CA PHE A 109 3.66 8.84 4.63
C PHE A 109 3.96 7.34 4.60
N TRP A 110 5.03 6.82 5.20
CA TRP A 110 5.08 5.37 5.44
C TRP A 110 3.92 4.97 6.36
N TRP A 111 3.33 3.81 6.12
CA TRP A 111 2.14 3.35 6.83
C TRP A 111 2.38 3.07 8.32
N TYR A 112 1.29 2.92 9.09
CA TYR A 112 1.31 2.79 10.55
C TYR A 112 2.03 3.96 11.24
N ASN A 113 1.77 5.17 10.78
CA ASN A 113 2.46 6.37 11.22
C ASN A 113 1.76 7.10 12.37
N MET A 114 0.45 6.87 12.59
CA MET A 114 -0.24 7.44 13.76
C MET A 114 0.22 6.74 15.04
N TYR A 115 0.41 7.53 16.08
CA TYR A 115 0.84 7.05 17.42
C TYR A 115 2.21 6.36 17.40
N SER A 116 3.02 6.58 16.40
CA SER A 116 4.39 6.10 16.33
C SER A 116 5.30 6.87 17.27
N THR A 117 6.44 6.28 17.60
CA THR A 117 7.46 6.87 18.47
C THR A 117 8.48 7.72 17.73
N VAL A 118 8.24 8.05 16.44
CA VAL A 118 9.07 8.98 15.67
C VAL A 118 8.92 10.42 16.20
N ASN A 119 9.92 11.26 15.93
CA ASN A 119 9.90 12.67 16.35
C ASN A 119 8.95 13.51 15.48
N TYR A 120 8.91 13.22 14.18
CA TYR A 120 8.08 13.95 13.21
C TYR A 120 7.32 12.95 12.36
N SER A 121 6.00 13.01 12.37
CA SER A 121 5.16 12.17 11.53
C SER A 121 4.20 13.00 10.70
N VAL A 122 4.01 12.61 9.44
CA VAL A 122 2.99 13.16 8.54
C VAL A 122 2.33 11.99 7.81
N THR A 123 0.98 11.89 7.92
CA THR A 123 0.23 10.81 7.27
C THR A 123 -1.15 11.31 6.83
N PRO A 124 -1.76 10.77 5.76
CA PRO A 124 -3.07 11.22 5.32
C PRO A 124 -4.12 10.88 6.39
N ARG A 125 -4.88 11.89 6.81
CA ARG A 125 -5.98 11.72 7.75
C ARG A 125 -7.10 12.69 7.40
N PRO A 126 -8.03 12.31 6.51
CA PRO A 126 -9.18 13.16 6.18
C PRO A 126 -10.05 13.46 7.39
N ILE A 127 -10.66 14.64 7.40
CA ILE A 127 -11.71 14.98 8.35
C ILE A 127 -13.02 14.41 7.81
N TYR A 128 -13.69 13.60 8.62
CA TYR A 128 -15.02 13.08 8.34
C TYR A 128 -16.03 13.85 9.19
N ALA A 129 -16.79 14.75 8.57
CA ALA A 129 -17.82 15.50 9.25
C ALA A 129 -19.08 14.64 9.49
N ALA A 130 -19.86 14.97 10.52
CA ALA A 130 -21.07 14.23 10.89
C ALA A 130 -22.14 14.23 9.78
N ASP A 131 -22.13 15.21 8.88
CA ASP A 131 -23.01 15.29 7.71
C ASP A 131 -22.56 14.43 6.53
N GLY A 132 -21.46 13.67 6.67
CA GLY A 132 -20.88 12.78 5.66
C GLY A 132 -19.88 13.45 4.72
N ARG A 133 -19.59 14.74 4.87
CA ARG A 133 -18.56 15.41 4.08
C ARG A 133 -17.16 14.92 4.48
N LYS A 134 -16.29 14.73 3.47
CA LYS A 134 -14.89 14.38 3.64
C LYS A 134 -14.01 15.55 3.20
N PHE A 135 -13.12 16.02 4.07
CA PHE A 135 -12.18 17.10 3.78
C PHE A 135 -10.75 16.55 3.78
N PRO A 136 -9.92 16.96 2.80
CA PRO A 136 -8.50 16.62 2.78
C PRO A 136 -7.80 17.18 4.01
N ASP A 137 -6.98 16.35 4.66
CA ASP A 137 -6.15 16.76 5.79
C ASP A 137 -5.06 15.72 6.09
N THR A 138 -4.16 16.06 7.00
CA THR A 138 -3.09 15.20 7.50
C THR A 138 -3.12 15.12 9.02
N TYR A 139 -2.72 13.97 9.57
CA TYR A 139 -2.32 13.82 10.96
C TYR A 139 -0.82 14.02 11.06
N THR A 140 -0.36 14.73 12.12
CA THR A 140 1.06 14.97 12.35
C THR A 140 1.45 14.81 13.82
N THR A 141 2.71 14.49 14.03
CA THR A 141 3.41 14.62 15.31
C THR A 141 4.66 15.47 15.07
N PRO A 142 4.88 16.56 15.82
CA PRO A 142 3.93 17.20 16.74
C PRO A 142 2.71 17.78 15.99
N ALA A 143 1.61 18.03 16.71
CA ALA A 143 0.34 18.42 16.09
C ALA A 143 0.40 19.75 15.31
N ASN A 144 1.24 20.73 15.74
CA ASN A 144 1.43 21.99 15.06
C ASN A 144 2.08 21.87 13.66
N LEU A 145 2.84 20.80 13.41
CA LEU A 145 3.47 20.52 12.11
C LEU A 145 2.44 20.50 10.97
N ARG A 146 1.20 20.04 11.22
CA ARG A 146 0.10 20.08 10.29
C ARG A 146 -0.18 21.50 9.77
N ASN A 147 -0.29 22.45 10.68
CA ASN A 147 -0.60 23.83 10.32
C ASN A 147 0.60 24.52 9.65
N GLU A 148 1.82 24.20 10.06
CA GLU A 148 3.05 24.70 9.46
C GLU A 148 3.16 24.23 7.99
N LEU A 149 3.00 22.94 7.74
CA LEU A 149 3.01 22.39 6.38
C LEU A 149 1.87 22.94 5.51
N LYS A 150 0.67 23.09 6.08
CA LYS A 150 -0.46 23.65 5.37
C LYS A 150 -0.26 25.13 4.98
N ALA A 151 0.40 25.92 5.84
CA ALA A 151 0.71 27.31 5.56
C ALA A 151 1.74 27.46 4.42
N GLU A 152 2.71 26.55 4.35
CA GLU A 152 3.80 26.58 3.37
C GLU A 152 3.43 25.93 2.03
N LEU A 153 2.81 24.75 2.08
CA LEU A 153 2.58 23.89 0.91
C LEU A 153 1.11 23.81 0.48
N GLY A 154 0.20 24.41 1.26
CA GLY A 154 -1.22 24.21 1.09
C GLY A 154 -1.71 22.87 1.65
N THR A 155 -3.01 22.60 1.48
CA THR A 155 -3.64 21.37 1.94
C THR A 155 -3.15 20.18 1.10
N PHE A 156 -2.84 19.05 1.76
CA PHE A 156 -2.47 17.81 1.10
C PHE A 156 -3.52 17.41 0.04
N PRO A 157 -3.11 17.13 -1.22
CA PRO A 157 -4.03 16.84 -2.32
C PRO A 157 -4.57 15.41 -2.26
N LEU A 158 -5.36 15.09 -1.25
CA LEU A 158 -5.87 13.74 -0.96
C LEU A 158 -6.54 13.07 -2.16
N PHE A 159 -7.30 13.82 -2.96
CA PHE A 159 -8.00 13.27 -4.14
C PHE A 159 -7.07 12.99 -5.32
N ASN A 160 -5.79 13.41 -5.23
CA ASN A 160 -4.73 13.00 -6.13
C ASN A 160 -3.86 11.88 -5.54
N PHE A 161 -4.12 11.48 -4.31
CA PHE A 161 -3.42 10.39 -3.63
C PHE A 161 -4.10 9.04 -3.85
N TRP A 162 -5.44 8.99 -3.87
CA TRP A 162 -6.19 7.78 -4.19
C TRP A 162 -7.53 8.11 -4.85
N GLY A 163 -7.90 7.32 -5.88
CA GLY A 163 -9.13 7.44 -6.63
C GLY A 163 -8.90 7.80 -8.11
N PRO A 164 -9.97 8.16 -8.86
CA PRO A 164 -9.86 8.39 -10.30
C PRO A 164 -8.95 9.55 -10.71
N ASN A 165 -8.70 10.50 -9.80
CA ASN A 165 -7.89 11.69 -10.05
C ASN A 165 -6.44 11.57 -9.56
N THR A 166 -5.96 10.36 -9.28
CA THR A 166 -4.56 10.12 -8.88
C THR A 166 -3.60 10.75 -9.88
N SER A 167 -2.55 11.38 -9.36
CA SER A 167 -1.53 12.05 -10.17
C SER A 167 -0.25 12.30 -9.36
N ILE A 168 0.79 12.78 -10.02
CA ILE A 168 2.09 13.15 -9.41
C ILE A 168 1.97 14.18 -8.28
N LYS A 169 0.90 14.97 -8.24
CA LYS A 169 0.70 16.05 -7.24
C LYS A 169 0.80 15.58 -5.81
N SER A 170 0.33 14.38 -5.49
CA SER A 170 0.44 13.81 -4.15
C SER A 170 1.89 13.48 -3.78
N SER A 171 2.64 12.83 -4.68
CA SER A 171 4.06 12.53 -4.48
C SER A 171 4.91 13.80 -4.45
N GLN A 172 4.60 14.81 -5.26
CA GLN A 172 5.26 16.11 -5.21
C GLN A 172 5.07 16.78 -3.84
N TRP A 173 3.82 16.83 -3.34
CA TRP A 173 3.53 17.40 -2.03
C TRP A 173 4.30 16.67 -0.91
N ILE A 174 4.37 15.33 -0.97
CA ILE A 174 5.11 14.53 0.01
C ILE A 174 6.62 14.85 -0.04
N ALA A 175 7.19 14.95 -1.25
CA ALA A 175 8.59 15.31 -1.44
C ALA A 175 8.89 16.73 -0.92
N ASP A 176 8.00 17.70 -1.17
CA ASP A 176 8.17 19.07 -0.68
C ASP A 176 8.01 19.16 0.83
N ALA A 177 7.09 18.38 1.43
CA ALA A 177 6.98 18.24 2.88
C ALA A 177 8.25 17.65 3.49
N ALA A 178 8.87 16.65 2.83
CA ALA A 178 10.13 16.06 3.27
C ALA A 178 11.26 17.09 3.26
N LYS A 179 11.40 17.87 2.20
CA LYS A 179 12.39 18.97 2.11
C LYS A 179 12.15 20.03 3.18
N TRP A 180 10.89 20.38 3.43
CA TRP A 180 10.54 21.38 4.44
C TRP A 180 10.89 20.86 5.85
N VAL A 181 10.52 19.61 6.16
CA VAL A 181 10.84 19.00 7.47
C VAL A 181 12.35 18.89 7.65
N ASP A 182 13.10 18.48 6.63
CA ASP A 182 14.57 18.42 6.72
C ASP A 182 15.18 19.81 7.03
N LYS A 183 14.79 20.84 6.28
CA LYS A 183 15.28 22.22 6.51
C LYS A 183 14.95 22.75 7.91
N LYS A 184 13.77 22.46 8.44
CA LYS A 184 13.29 23.05 9.70
C LYS A 184 13.60 22.23 10.95
N ARG A 185 13.72 20.91 10.79
CA ARG A 185 13.81 19.94 11.91
C ARG A 185 15.11 19.13 11.90
N GLN A 186 15.78 19.02 10.77
CA GLN A 186 17.05 18.31 10.58
C GLN A 186 17.08 16.90 11.19
N PRO A 187 16.13 16.01 10.87
CA PRO A 187 16.09 14.66 11.43
C PRO A 187 17.35 13.87 11.01
N THR A 188 17.73 12.91 11.86
CA THR A 188 18.83 11.98 11.57
C THR A 188 18.42 10.97 10.48
N LEU A 189 17.16 10.50 10.55
CA LEU A 189 16.54 9.62 9.56
C LEU A 189 15.28 10.26 8.98
N SER A 190 15.18 10.32 7.67
CA SER A 190 13.97 10.70 6.94
C SER A 190 13.44 9.51 6.14
N LEU A 191 12.20 9.11 6.39
CA LEU A 191 11.47 8.09 5.62
C LEU A 191 10.47 8.80 4.73
N VAL A 192 10.54 8.64 3.40
CA VAL A 192 9.69 9.33 2.43
C VAL A 192 9.01 8.32 1.51
N TYR A 193 7.69 8.40 1.35
CA TYR A 193 6.88 7.50 0.54
C TYR A 193 6.36 8.19 -0.71
N LEU A 194 6.65 7.65 -1.89
CA LEU A 194 6.29 8.20 -3.20
C LEU A 194 5.48 7.16 -4.00
N PRO A 195 4.13 7.16 -3.93
CA PRO A 195 3.28 6.10 -4.50
C PRO A 195 2.90 6.29 -5.97
N HIS A 196 3.41 7.28 -6.68
CA HIS A 196 2.91 7.70 -8.00
C HIS A 196 2.80 6.57 -9.04
N LEU A 197 3.81 5.70 -9.15
CA LEU A 197 3.82 4.64 -10.16
C LEU A 197 2.76 3.57 -9.92
N ASP A 198 2.39 3.34 -8.66
CA ASP A 198 1.41 2.33 -8.28
C ASP A 198 0.06 2.51 -9.02
N TYR A 199 -0.36 3.75 -9.23
CA TYR A 199 -1.69 4.06 -9.76
C TYR A 199 -1.90 3.61 -11.20
N ASN A 200 -1.06 4.10 -12.12
CA ASN A 200 -1.23 3.80 -13.53
C ASN A 200 -0.69 2.42 -13.90
N LEU A 201 0.33 1.92 -13.18
CA LEU A 201 0.74 0.52 -13.34
C LEU A 201 -0.41 -0.45 -13.06
N GLN A 202 -1.27 -0.17 -12.05
CA GLN A 202 -2.47 -0.97 -11.82
C GLN A 202 -3.58 -0.69 -12.83
N ARG A 203 -3.76 0.59 -13.21
CA ARG A 203 -4.86 1.00 -14.09
C ARG A 203 -4.71 0.49 -15.51
N VAL A 204 -3.54 0.65 -16.12
CA VAL A 204 -3.31 0.38 -17.54
C VAL A 204 -2.31 -0.74 -17.81
N GLY A 205 -1.64 -1.25 -16.76
CA GLY A 205 -0.61 -2.28 -16.85
C GLY A 205 0.78 -1.71 -17.14
N PRO A 206 1.85 -2.46 -16.78
CA PRO A 206 3.23 -1.99 -16.85
C PRO A 206 3.74 -1.75 -18.29
N HIS A 207 3.15 -2.38 -19.27
CA HIS A 207 3.59 -2.29 -20.67
C HIS A 207 2.83 -1.23 -21.48
N HIS A 208 1.87 -0.52 -20.87
CA HIS A 208 1.11 0.51 -21.57
C HIS A 208 2.00 1.72 -21.89
N PRO A 209 1.95 2.30 -23.13
CA PRO A 209 2.84 3.41 -23.53
C PRO A 209 2.75 4.65 -22.65
N SER A 210 1.60 4.92 -22.00
CA SER A 210 1.44 6.08 -21.11
C SER A 210 2.29 6.00 -19.86
N ILE A 211 2.75 4.83 -19.43
CA ILE A 211 3.61 4.65 -18.24
C ILE A 211 4.91 5.46 -18.35
N ARG A 212 5.39 5.69 -19.58
CA ARG A 212 6.56 6.57 -19.81
C ARG A 212 6.39 7.97 -19.23
N THR A 213 5.16 8.49 -19.22
CA THR A 213 4.87 9.79 -18.60
C THR A 213 5.02 9.71 -17.09
N ASP A 214 4.45 8.70 -16.46
CA ASP A 214 4.54 8.51 -15.01
C ASP A 214 5.99 8.28 -14.55
N LEU A 215 6.79 7.53 -15.36
CA LEU A 215 8.21 7.33 -15.10
C LEU A 215 8.99 8.65 -15.12
N ARG A 216 8.75 9.52 -16.09
CA ARG A 216 9.40 10.84 -16.18
C ARG A 216 8.97 11.78 -15.06
N GLU A 217 7.70 11.74 -14.69
CA GLU A 217 7.17 12.54 -13.59
C GLU A 217 7.82 12.15 -12.25
N ILE A 218 7.85 10.85 -11.93
CA ILE A 218 8.46 10.39 -10.67
C ILE A 218 9.98 10.52 -10.67
N ASP A 219 10.64 10.35 -11.82
CA ASP A 219 12.08 10.58 -11.98
C ASP A 219 12.45 12.04 -11.66
N SER A 220 11.63 12.98 -12.11
CA SER A 220 11.82 14.40 -11.80
C SER A 220 11.70 14.65 -10.28
N VAL A 221 10.63 14.18 -9.64
CA VAL A 221 10.39 14.36 -8.20
C VAL A 221 11.47 13.69 -7.37
N CYS A 222 11.77 12.42 -7.67
CA CYS A 222 12.76 11.63 -6.94
C CYS A 222 14.18 12.22 -7.12
N GLY A 223 14.56 12.55 -8.36
CA GLY A 223 15.86 13.13 -8.66
C GLY A 223 16.08 14.50 -8.02
N ASP A 224 15.02 15.31 -7.92
CA ASP A 224 15.07 16.61 -7.23
C ASP A 224 15.20 16.43 -5.70
N LEU A 225 14.50 15.43 -5.13
CA LEU A 225 14.59 15.10 -3.71
C LEU A 225 15.98 14.52 -3.36
N ILE A 226 16.53 13.64 -4.19
CA ILE A 226 17.90 13.12 -4.04
C ILE A 226 18.91 14.27 -4.04
N SER A 227 18.86 15.13 -5.06
CA SER A 227 19.77 16.27 -5.18
C SER A 227 19.70 17.19 -3.97
N PHE A 228 18.49 17.42 -3.45
CA PHE A 228 18.27 18.19 -2.23
C PHE A 228 18.98 17.56 -1.04
N TYR A 229 18.79 16.28 -0.77
CA TYR A 229 19.39 15.60 0.38
C TYR A 229 20.92 15.53 0.27
N GLU A 230 21.46 15.19 -0.90
CA GLU A 230 22.90 15.16 -1.15
C GLU A 230 23.56 16.53 -0.91
N ALA A 231 22.92 17.62 -1.38
CA ALA A 231 23.40 18.99 -1.16
C ALA A 231 23.42 19.40 0.33
N HIS A 232 22.63 18.73 1.18
CA HIS A 232 22.60 18.94 2.63
C HIS A 232 23.42 17.91 3.41
N GLY A 233 24.27 17.12 2.73
CA GLY A 233 25.15 16.13 3.36
C GLY A 233 24.41 14.90 3.90
N THR A 234 23.20 14.63 3.44
CA THR A 234 22.39 13.49 3.84
C THR A 234 22.61 12.34 2.85
N GLN A 235 22.93 11.14 3.35
CA GLN A 235 23.00 9.94 2.53
C GLN A 235 21.61 9.55 2.05
N VAL A 236 21.53 9.05 0.82
CA VAL A 236 20.25 8.66 0.23
C VAL A 236 20.22 7.17 -0.07
N ILE A 237 19.12 6.55 0.31
CA ILE A 237 18.71 5.22 -0.09
C ILE A 237 17.43 5.38 -0.92
N VAL A 238 17.37 4.75 -2.09
CA VAL A 238 16.12 4.57 -2.84
C VAL A 238 15.76 3.10 -2.80
N LEU A 239 14.52 2.79 -2.43
CA LEU A 239 14.03 1.42 -2.43
C LEU A 239 12.58 1.35 -2.93
N SER A 240 12.11 0.14 -3.18
CA SER A 240 10.72 -0.14 -3.51
C SER A 240 10.21 -1.36 -2.75
N GLU A 241 8.89 -1.58 -2.78
CA GLU A 241 8.19 -2.61 -2.00
C GLU A 241 7.90 -3.87 -2.82
N TYR A 242 7.55 -3.67 -4.08
CA TYR A 242 7.13 -4.70 -5.04
C TYR A 242 7.22 -4.15 -6.47
N GLY A 243 7.10 -5.06 -7.43
CA GLY A 243 6.77 -4.73 -8.81
C GLY A 243 5.30 -5.03 -9.11
N ILE A 244 4.77 -4.40 -10.14
CA ILE A 244 3.40 -4.63 -10.63
C ILE A 244 3.47 -5.40 -11.93
N THR A 245 2.73 -6.51 -12.01
CA THR A 245 2.65 -7.38 -13.18
C THR A 245 1.35 -7.17 -13.94
N GLU A 246 1.36 -7.46 -15.24
CA GLU A 246 0.16 -7.38 -16.06
C GLU A 246 -0.85 -8.44 -15.65
N VAL A 247 -2.13 -8.03 -15.53
CA VAL A 247 -3.24 -8.93 -15.24
C VAL A 247 -4.39 -8.73 -16.22
N SER A 248 -5.12 -9.80 -16.48
CA SER A 248 -6.28 -9.80 -17.38
C SER A 248 -7.52 -10.45 -16.76
N LYS A 249 -7.35 -11.13 -15.61
CA LYS A 249 -8.40 -11.93 -15.00
C LYS A 249 -8.67 -11.55 -13.55
N ALA A 250 -9.90 -11.13 -13.28
CA ALA A 250 -10.41 -10.92 -11.93
C ALA A 250 -11.04 -12.22 -11.40
N VAL A 251 -10.65 -12.63 -10.19
CA VAL A 251 -11.14 -13.84 -9.51
C VAL A 251 -12.00 -13.43 -8.32
N HIS A 252 -13.22 -13.96 -8.24
CA HIS A 252 -14.22 -13.57 -7.24
C HIS A 252 -14.39 -14.69 -6.19
N LEU A 253 -13.39 -14.93 -5.35
CA LEU A 253 -13.43 -16.01 -4.34
C LEU A 253 -14.68 -15.95 -3.45
N ASN A 254 -15.08 -14.76 -3.03
CA ASN A 254 -16.27 -14.62 -2.19
C ASN A 254 -17.58 -14.97 -2.90
N ARG A 255 -17.66 -14.79 -4.23
CA ARG A 255 -18.82 -15.26 -5.00
C ARG A 255 -18.86 -16.79 -5.05
N GLU A 256 -17.72 -17.46 -5.17
CA GLU A 256 -17.64 -18.94 -5.16
C GLU A 256 -17.98 -19.50 -3.76
N LEU A 257 -17.44 -18.91 -2.70
CA LEU A 257 -17.79 -19.26 -1.32
C LEU A 257 -19.29 -19.07 -1.04
N ARG A 258 -19.87 -18.01 -1.56
CA ARG A 258 -21.30 -17.72 -1.43
C ARG A 258 -22.17 -18.73 -2.18
N LYS A 259 -21.85 -19.04 -3.44
CA LYS A 259 -22.54 -20.07 -4.23
C LYS A 259 -22.50 -21.43 -3.55
N ALA A 260 -21.42 -21.72 -2.83
CA ALA A 260 -21.24 -22.95 -2.04
C ALA A 260 -22.00 -22.92 -0.68
N GLY A 261 -22.69 -21.81 -0.33
CA GLY A 261 -23.39 -21.66 0.95
C GLY A 261 -22.47 -21.48 2.15
N LEU A 262 -21.21 -21.01 1.94
CA LEU A 262 -20.23 -20.83 3.00
C LEU A 262 -20.15 -19.38 3.49
N LEU A 263 -20.53 -18.41 2.65
CA LEU A 263 -20.50 -16.99 2.95
C LEU A 263 -21.93 -16.47 3.20
N ALA A 264 -22.11 -15.75 4.29
CA ALA A 264 -23.36 -15.08 4.68
C ALA A 264 -23.35 -13.61 4.32
N VAL A 265 -24.52 -13.08 3.98
CA VAL A 265 -24.76 -11.66 3.78
C VAL A 265 -25.98 -11.22 4.58
N ARG A 266 -25.98 -9.94 5.00
CA ARG A 266 -27.18 -9.26 5.50
C ARG A 266 -27.76 -8.43 4.38
N GLU A 267 -29.07 -8.41 4.24
CA GLU A 267 -29.76 -7.50 3.33
C GLU A 267 -30.22 -6.26 4.11
N GLU A 268 -29.72 -5.09 3.72
CA GLU A 268 -30.08 -3.81 4.32
C GLU A 268 -30.49 -2.83 3.21
N LEU A 269 -31.72 -2.30 3.30
CA LEU A 269 -32.30 -1.40 2.28
C LEU A 269 -32.27 -1.99 0.85
N GLY A 270 -32.41 -3.31 0.72
CA GLY A 270 -32.37 -4.03 -0.56
C GLY A 270 -30.97 -4.26 -1.13
N LEU A 271 -29.92 -3.87 -0.41
CA LEU A 271 -28.52 -4.09 -0.76
C LEU A 271 -27.89 -5.14 0.16
N GLU A 272 -26.87 -5.82 -0.32
CA GLU A 272 -26.22 -6.91 0.41
C GLU A 272 -24.91 -6.42 1.06
N LEU A 273 -24.76 -6.72 2.35
CA LEU A 273 -23.56 -6.49 3.12
C LEU A 273 -22.96 -7.83 3.55
N LEU A 274 -21.65 -8.00 3.39
CA LEU A 274 -20.96 -9.17 3.91
C LEU A 274 -21.14 -9.24 5.43
N ASP A 275 -21.50 -10.41 5.94
CA ASP A 275 -21.50 -10.71 7.37
C ASP A 275 -20.34 -11.69 7.69
N PRO A 276 -19.14 -11.18 8.03
CA PRO A 276 -18.01 -12.04 8.30
C PRO A 276 -18.23 -12.95 9.49
N GLY A 277 -18.88 -12.45 10.55
CA GLY A 277 -19.12 -13.23 11.78
C GLY A 277 -20.10 -14.37 11.59
N ALA A 278 -21.12 -14.22 10.73
CA ALA A 278 -22.10 -15.26 10.42
C ALA A 278 -21.65 -16.19 9.28
N SER A 279 -20.59 -15.87 8.56
CA SER A 279 -20.05 -16.69 7.49
C SER A 279 -19.30 -17.90 8.04
N ALA A 280 -19.55 -19.11 7.48
CA ALA A 280 -18.74 -20.27 7.78
C ALA A 280 -17.31 -20.11 7.24
N ALA A 281 -17.17 -19.45 6.08
CA ALA A 281 -15.89 -19.02 5.52
C ALA A 281 -16.08 -17.85 4.55
N PHE A 282 -15.03 -17.00 4.46
CA PHE A 282 -14.96 -15.86 3.53
C PHE A 282 -13.51 -15.52 3.22
N ALA A 283 -13.29 -14.75 2.15
CA ALA A 283 -11.97 -14.29 1.72
C ALA A 283 -11.83 -12.77 1.91
N VAL A 284 -10.66 -12.35 2.40
CA VAL A 284 -10.21 -10.96 2.44
C VAL A 284 -9.18 -10.78 1.32
N ALA A 285 -9.63 -10.23 0.21
CA ALA A 285 -8.83 -10.05 -1.00
C ALA A 285 -7.89 -8.83 -0.87
N ASP A 286 -6.63 -9.03 -1.22
CA ASP A 286 -5.60 -7.99 -1.23
C ASP A 286 -4.69 -8.20 -2.45
N HIS A 287 -5.10 -7.66 -3.60
CA HIS A 287 -4.41 -7.77 -4.89
C HIS A 287 -4.32 -9.22 -5.41
N GLN A 288 -3.11 -9.78 -5.53
CA GLN A 288 -2.87 -11.15 -6.01
C GLN A 288 -2.84 -12.18 -4.89
N ILE A 289 -3.16 -11.79 -3.67
CA ILE A 289 -3.37 -12.71 -2.55
C ILE A 289 -4.74 -12.50 -1.91
N ALA A 290 -5.23 -13.54 -1.24
CA ALA A 290 -6.42 -13.44 -0.41
C ALA A 290 -6.27 -14.30 0.84
N HIS A 291 -6.46 -13.70 2.01
CA HIS A 291 -6.60 -14.42 3.26
C HIS A 291 -7.98 -15.04 3.34
N VAL A 292 -8.07 -16.35 3.52
CA VAL A 292 -9.35 -17.07 3.66
C VAL A 292 -9.52 -17.49 5.10
N TYR A 293 -10.57 -16.96 5.73
CA TYR A 293 -10.92 -17.23 7.12
C TYR A 293 -12.01 -18.27 7.17
N VAL A 294 -11.86 -19.25 8.05
CA VAL A 294 -12.81 -20.36 8.27
C VAL A 294 -13.30 -20.31 9.71
N ASN A 295 -14.52 -19.79 9.91
CA ASN A 295 -15.13 -19.70 11.23
C ASN A 295 -15.72 -21.03 11.69
N ASP A 296 -16.13 -21.91 10.76
CA ASP A 296 -16.60 -23.26 11.05
C ASP A 296 -15.53 -24.31 10.67
N PRO A 297 -14.79 -24.88 11.63
CA PRO A 297 -13.74 -25.86 11.34
C PRO A 297 -14.22 -27.10 10.57
N ARG A 298 -15.52 -27.43 10.65
CA ARG A 298 -16.10 -28.61 9.96
C ARG A 298 -16.07 -28.47 8.45
N VAL A 299 -16.01 -27.25 7.93
CA VAL A 299 -15.96 -27.00 6.48
C VAL A 299 -14.55 -26.74 5.95
N LYS A 300 -13.50 -26.79 6.80
CA LYS A 300 -12.12 -26.40 6.43
C LYS A 300 -11.63 -27.12 5.16
N ALA A 301 -11.76 -28.45 5.09
CA ALA A 301 -11.35 -29.23 3.93
C ALA A 301 -12.18 -28.90 2.66
N ARG A 302 -13.48 -28.63 2.82
CA ARG A 302 -14.35 -28.23 1.72
C ARG A 302 -13.97 -26.86 1.17
N VAL A 303 -13.62 -25.91 2.04
CA VAL A 303 -13.15 -24.57 1.67
C VAL A 303 -11.85 -24.67 0.88
N GLN A 304 -10.87 -25.43 1.38
CA GLN A 304 -9.60 -25.64 0.70
C GLN A 304 -9.81 -26.20 -0.72
N ALA A 305 -10.56 -27.29 -0.85
CA ALA A 305 -10.84 -27.93 -2.13
C ALA A 305 -11.60 -27.02 -3.12
N LEU A 306 -12.46 -26.12 -2.60
CA LEU A 306 -13.16 -25.13 -3.42
C LEU A 306 -12.19 -24.09 -3.99
N ILE A 307 -11.30 -23.54 -3.14
CA ILE A 307 -10.36 -22.50 -3.55
C ILE A 307 -9.34 -23.06 -4.53
N GLU A 308 -8.75 -24.23 -4.26
CA GLU A 308 -7.78 -24.89 -5.13
C GLU A 308 -8.34 -25.16 -6.55
N LYS A 309 -9.65 -25.40 -6.66
CA LYS A 309 -10.34 -25.62 -7.94
C LYS A 309 -10.76 -24.34 -8.62
N THR A 310 -10.69 -23.19 -7.95
CA THR A 310 -11.12 -21.92 -8.52
C THR A 310 -10.14 -21.47 -9.60
N ASP A 311 -10.64 -21.28 -10.81
CA ASP A 311 -9.80 -20.85 -11.92
C ASP A 311 -9.21 -19.47 -11.71
N GLY A 312 -7.89 -19.34 -11.85
CA GLY A 312 -7.11 -18.12 -11.51
C GLY A 312 -6.39 -18.21 -10.17
N VAL A 313 -6.62 -19.25 -9.38
CA VAL A 313 -5.80 -19.58 -8.19
C VAL A 313 -4.61 -20.42 -8.65
N GLU A 314 -3.40 -20.02 -8.22
CA GLU A 314 -2.14 -20.74 -8.47
C GLU A 314 -1.86 -21.77 -7.37
N SER A 315 -1.99 -21.33 -6.13
CA SER A 315 -1.73 -22.15 -4.94
C SER A 315 -2.50 -21.67 -3.73
N VAL A 316 -2.63 -22.56 -2.74
CA VAL A 316 -3.27 -22.29 -1.45
C VAL A 316 -2.29 -22.69 -0.35
N LEU A 317 -1.87 -21.73 0.45
CA LEU A 317 -1.01 -21.97 1.60
C LEU A 317 -1.89 -22.34 2.81
N ASP A 318 -1.63 -23.48 3.37
CA ASP A 318 -2.08 -23.93 4.69
C ASP A 318 -1.12 -23.43 5.78
N ASP A 319 -1.21 -24.00 6.98
CA ASP A 319 -0.36 -23.59 8.11
C ASP A 319 1.13 -23.85 7.85
N GLU A 320 1.48 -24.93 7.14
CA GLU A 320 2.85 -25.29 6.78
C GLU A 320 3.39 -24.34 5.70
N GLY A 321 2.59 -24.08 4.68
CA GLY A 321 2.92 -23.12 3.61
C GLY A 321 3.06 -21.69 4.13
N LYS A 322 2.18 -21.26 5.04
CA LYS A 322 2.29 -19.94 5.70
C LYS A 322 3.56 -19.84 6.54
N ALA A 323 3.91 -20.90 7.29
CA ALA A 323 5.13 -20.93 8.10
C ALA A 323 6.38 -20.81 7.23
N ALA A 324 6.45 -21.56 6.12
CA ALA A 324 7.55 -21.49 5.16
C ALA A 324 7.69 -20.09 4.52
N ALA A 325 6.58 -19.39 4.31
CA ALA A 325 6.54 -18.04 3.77
C ALA A 325 6.74 -16.93 4.82
N GLY A 326 6.95 -17.25 6.09
CA GLY A 326 7.06 -16.25 7.16
C GLY A 326 5.76 -15.49 7.44
N LEU A 327 4.61 -16.08 7.16
CA LEU A 327 3.28 -15.45 7.24
C LEU A 327 2.38 -16.09 8.31
N ASN A 328 2.86 -17.09 9.06
CA ASN A 328 2.07 -17.79 10.07
C ASN A 328 1.88 -16.94 11.34
N HIS A 329 0.80 -16.16 11.35
CA HIS A 329 0.39 -15.26 12.44
C HIS A 329 -1.11 -15.39 12.67
N GLU A 330 -1.59 -15.15 13.90
CA GLU A 330 -3.02 -15.23 14.27
C GLU A 330 -3.95 -14.35 13.43
N ARG A 331 -3.42 -13.22 12.88
CA ARG A 331 -4.15 -12.32 11.99
C ARG A 331 -4.29 -12.84 10.56
N ALA A 332 -3.45 -13.79 10.16
CA ALA A 332 -3.56 -14.39 8.84
C ALA A 332 -4.82 -15.26 8.71
N GLY A 333 -5.28 -15.47 7.48
CA GLY A 333 -6.35 -16.43 7.21
C GLY A 333 -5.94 -17.85 7.54
N ASP A 334 -6.90 -18.71 7.72
CA ASP A 334 -6.68 -20.16 7.88
C ASP A 334 -5.99 -20.74 6.64
N PHE A 335 -6.28 -20.16 5.48
CA PHE A 335 -5.56 -20.35 4.23
C PHE A 335 -5.17 -19.00 3.61
N VAL A 336 -4.15 -19.01 2.76
CA VAL A 336 -3.80 -17.86 1.90
C VAL A 336 -3.80 -18.33 0.45
N ALA A 337 -4.75 -17.84 -0.33
CA ALA A 337 -4.80 -18.08 -1.76
C ALA A 337 -3.84 -17.13 -2.49
N ILE A 338 -3.07 -17.67 -3.43
CA ILE A 338 -2.18 -16.93 -4.32
C ILE A 338 -2.77 -17.02 -5.74
N ALA A 339 -2.93 -15.87 -6.40
CA ALA A 339 -3.42 -15.82 -7.77
C ALA A 339 -2.35 -16.24 -8.77
N ARG A 340 -2.78 -16.74 -9.93
CA ARG A 340 -1.88 -16.91 -11.10
C ARG A 340 -1.28 -15.55 -11.51
N PRO A 341 -0.16 -15.54 -12.24
CA PRO A 341 0.51 -14.30 -12.64
C PRO A 341 -0.39 -13.29 -13.36
N ASP A 342 -1.34 -13.77 -14.17
CA ASP A 342 -2.28 -12.98 -14.97
C ASP A 342 -3.60 -12.65 -14.25
N SER A 343 -3.72 -13.04 -12.98
CA SER A 343 -4.97 -13.00 -12.21
C SER A 343 -4.82 -12.17 -10.93
N TRP A 344 -5.94 -11.66 -10.40
CA TRP A 344 -6.01 -10.94 -9.13
C TRP A 344 -7.35 -11.16 -8.45
N PHE A 345 -7.45 -10.95 -7.13
CA PHE A 345 -8.66 -11.22 -6.35
C PHE A 345 -9.46 -9.96 -6.09
N THR A 346 -10.79 -10.03 -6.30
CA THR A 346 -11.73 -9.00 -5.88
C THR A 346 -12.35 -9.33 -4.52
N TYR A 347 -12.85 -8.32 -3.83
CA TYR A 347 -13.66 -8.50 -2.61
C TYR A 347 -15.13 -8.83 -2.89
N TYR A 348 -15.57 -8.85 -4.17
CA TYR A 348 -16.98 -8.94 -4.57
C TYR A 348 -17.62 -10.24 -4.07
N TYR A 349 -18.67 -10.10 -3.28
CA TYR A 349 -19.42 -11.20 -2.67
C TYR A 349 -20.89 -11.26 -3.13
N TRP A 350 -21.46 -10.16 -3.66
CA TRP A 350 -22.81 -10.12 -4.22
C TRP A 350 -22.86 -10.88 -5.56
N LEU A 351 -24.02 -11.53 -5.81
CA LEU A 351 -24.25 -12.30 -7.04
C LEU A 351 -24.97 -11.49 -8.12
N ASP A 352 -25.70 -10.44 -7.72
CA ASP A 352 -26.36 -9.48 -8.61
C ASP A 352 -25.79 -8.08 -8.32
N ASP A 353 -25.25 -7.41 -9.34
CA ASP A 353 -24.67 -6.07 -9.21
C ASP A 353 -25.70 -4.99 -8.80
N LYS A 354 -27.01 -5.26 -8.93
CA LYS A 354 -28.07 -4.40 -8.40
C LYS A 354 -28.16 -4.45 -6.87
N LYS A 355 -27.68 -5.52 -6.28
CA LYS A 355 -27.62 -5.71 -4.82
C LYS A 355 -26.25 -5.38 -4.22
N ALA A 356 -25.30 -4.91 -5.04
CA ALA A 356 -24.00 -4.44 -4.52
C ALA A 356 -24.20 -3.38 -3.44
N PRO A 357 -23.36 -3.38 -2.37
CA PRO A 357 -23.48 -2.40 -1.30
C PRO A 357 -23.29 -0.97 -1.81
N ASP A 358 -23.84 0.01 -1.12
CA ASP A 358 -23.84 1.42 -1.52
C ASP A 358 -22.41 1.98 -1.70
N PHE A 359 -21.47 1.50 -0.89
CA PHE A 359 -20.07 1.89 -0.97
C PHE A 359 -19.31 1.29 -2.16
N ALA A 360 -19.82 0.24 -2.80
CA ALA A 360 -19.10 -0.43 -3.88
C ALA A 360 -18.78 0.48 -5.07
N ARG A 361 -19.66 1.46 -5.35
CA ARG A 361 -19.50 2.43 -6.44
C ARG A 361 -18.85 3.76 -5.99
N THR A 362 -18.22 3.78 -4.81
CA THR A 362 -17.58 4.97 -4.25
C THR A 362 -16.10 4.73 -3.97
N VAL A 363 -15.32 5.81 -3.77
CA VAL A 363 -13.97 5.74 -3.22
C VAL A 363 -14.10 5.69 -1.69
N ASP A 364 -14.09 4.48 -1.12
CA ASP A 364 -14.23 4.26 0.31
C ASP A 364 -13.41 3.05 0.80
N ILE A 365 -12.11 3.25 0.93
CA ILE A 365 -11.13 2.23 1.29
C ILE A 365 -11.31 1.62 2.69
N HIS A 366 -12.14 2.23 3.56
CA HIS A 366 -12.34 1.75 4.92
C HIS A 366 -13.62 0.92 5.10
N ARG A 367 -14.61 1.07 4.20
CA ARG A 367 -15.87 0.29 4.25
C ARG A 367 -15.81 -0.98 3.41
N LYS A 368 -14.96 -1.01 2.38
CA LYS A 368 -14.78 -2.18 1.52
C LYS A 368 -14.05 -3.30 2.28
N PRO A 369 -14.60 -4.52 2.28
CA PRO A 369 -14.00 -5.66 2.99
C PRO A 369 -12.87 -6.32 2.18
N GLY A 370 -12.11 -5.55 1.43
CA GLY A 370 -10.98 -5.95 0.61
C GLY A 370 -10.43 -4.78 -0.19
N TYR A 371 -9.26 -4.98 -0.77
CA TYR A 371 -8.66 -4.00 -1.67
C TYR A 371 -9.44 -3.90 -2.99
N ASP A 372 -9.63 -2.68 -3.49
CA ASP A 372 -10.39 -2.44 -4.72
C ASP A 372 -9.69 -1.44 -5.65
N PRO A 373 -8.84 -1.91 -6.58
CA PRO A 373 -8.18 -1.05 -7.56
C PRO A 373 -9.15 -0.45 -8.59
N VAL A 374 -10.39 -0.93 -8.65
CA VAL A 374 -11.44 -0.36 -9.50
C VAL A 374 -11.78 1.08 -9.08
N GLU A 375 -11.47 1.47 -7.83
CA GLU A 375 -11.55 2.86 -7.38
C GLU A 375 -10.69 3.85 -8.18
N LEU A 376 -9.71 3.36 -8.93
CA LEU A 376 -8.89 4.21 -9.83
C LEU A 376 -9.62 4.65 -11.10
N PHE A 377 -10.83 4.13 -11.36
CA PHE A 377 -11.57 4.41 -12.59
C PHE A 377 -12.83 5.23 -12.33
N VAL A 378 -13.20 6.03 -13.33
CA VAL A 378 -14.56 6.55 -13.45
C VAL A 378 -15.34 5.57 -14.32
N ASP A 379 -16.56 5.22 -13.92
CA ASP A 379 -17.39 4.27 -14.65
C ASP A 379 -17.57 4.71 -16.11
N PRO A 380 -17.06 3.94 -17.08
CA PRO A 380 -17.16 4.28 -18.51
C PRO A 380 -18.59 4.26 -19.03
N ALA A 381 -19.54 3.63 -18.31
CA ALA A 381 -20.97 3.62 -18.67
C ALA A 381 -21.66 4.97 -18.37
N LEU A 382 -21.02 5.86 -17.60
CA LEU A 382 -21.58 7.19 -17.31
C LEU A 382 -21.48 8.10 -18.54
N LYS A 383 -22.64 8.50 -19.10
CA LYS A 383 -22.70 9.35 -20.29
C LYS A 383 -22.10 10.75 -20.09
N LEU A 384 -22.25 11.34 -18.90
CA LEU A 384 -21.82 12.70 -18.56
C LEU A 384 -21.17 12.75 -17.17
N PRO A 385 -20.01 12.07 -16.96
CA PRO A 385 -19.41 11.94 -15.63
C PRO A 385 -19.07 13.31 -15.01
N LYS A 386 -18.57 14.26 -15.79
CA LYS A 386 -18.24 15.61 -15.29
C LYS A 386 -19.47 16.38 -14.78
N LEU A 387 -20.62 16.25 -15.43
CA LEU A 387 -21.86 16.87 -14.96
C LEU A 387 -22.38 16.20 -13.70
N LYS A 388 -22.32 14.87 -13.61
CA LYS A 388 -22.70 14.12 -12.39
C LYS A 388 -21.81 14.56 -11.22
N VAL A 389 -20.49 14.59 -11.41
CA VAL A 389 -19.55 15.06 -10.39
C VAL A 389 -19.83 16.51 -10.01
N GLY A 390 -20.04 17.40 -10.97
CA GLY A 390 -20.36 18.81 -10.72
C GLY A 390 -21.63 18.99 -9.88
N ALA A 391 -22.69 18.28 -10.21
CA ALA A 391 -23.96 18.30 -9.45
C ALA A 391 -23.79 17.79 -8.02
N VAL A 392 -23.01 16.72 -7.82
CA VAL A 392 -22.69 16.18 -6.48
C VAL A 392 -21.83 17.16 -5.67
N LEU A 393 -20.84 17.80 -6.29
CA LEU A 393 -20.02 18.81 -5.62
C LEU A 393 -20.83 20.05 -5.25
N LEU A 394 -21.80 20.46 -6.07
CA LEU A 394 -22.72 21.54 -5.73
C LEU A 394 -23.57 21.17 -4.50
N LYS A 395 -24.15 19.97 -4.46
CA LYS A 395 -24.85 19.47 -3.25
C LYS A 395 -23.95 19.54 -2.02
N LYS A 396 -22.68 19.14 -2.16
CA LYS A 396 -21.69 19.22 -1.06
C LYS A 396 -21.49 20.65 -0.59
N GLN A 397 -21.33 21.62 -1.51
CA GLN A 397 -21.15 23.05 -1.17
C GLN A 397 -22.38 23.62 -0.44
N LEU A 398 -23.57 23.19 -0.84
CA LEU A 398 -24.83 23.60 -0.21
C LEU A 398 -25.10 22.89 1.12
N GLY A 399 -24.20 22.02 1.59
CA GLY A 399 -24.33 21.33 2.89
C GLY A 399 -25.24 20.10 2.89
N PHE A 400 -25.70 19.65 1.72
CA PHE A 400 -26.50 18.42 1.61
C PHE A 400 -25.62 17.16 1.70
N ARG A 401 -26.22 16.08 2.22
CA ARG A 401 -25.60 14.74 2.10
C ARG A 401 -25.48 14.36 0.63
N TYR A 402 -24.39 13.73 0.27
CA TYR A 402 -24.13 13.33 -1.10
C TYR A 402 -23.43 11.96 -1.15
N LEU A 403 -23.66 11.24 -2.23
CA LEU A 403 -22.92 10.03 -2.59
C LEU A 403 -22.26 10.27 -3.94
N LEU A 404 -20.95 10.06 -4.02
CA LEU A 404 -20.20 10.15 -5.27
C LEU A 404 -20.01 8.74 -5.85
N ASP A 405 -21.08 8.20 -6.40
CA ASP A 405 -21.21 6.87 -6.99
C ASP A 405 -20.74 6.86 -8.46
N VAL A 406 -19.46 7.04 -8.67
CA VAL A 406 -18.83 7.15 -10.00
C VAL A 406 -17.88 6.02 -10.33
N ILE A 407 -17.66 5.08 -9.39
CA ILE A 407 -16.77 3.94 -9.56
C ILE A 407 -17.53 2.79 -10.23
N PRO A 408 -16.94 2.14 -11.27
CA PRO A 408 -17.57 0.98 -11.89
C PRO A 408 -17.53 -0.26 -10.97
N LEU A 409 -18.28 -1.30 -11.34
CA LEU A 409 -18.15 -2.65 -10.77
C LEU A 409 -17.44 -3.60 -11.74
N ASP A 410 -16.92 -3.08 -12.85
CA ASP A 410 -16.22 -3.86 -13.87
C ASP A 410 -14.75 -4.06 -13.47
N ALA A 411 -14.47 -5.19 -12.85
CA ALA A 411 -13.13 -5.57 -12.45
C ALA A 411 -12.18 -5.85 -13.64
N SER A 412 -12.71 -6.05 -14.86
CA SER A 412 -11.89 -6.29 -16.05
C SER A 412 -11.09 -5.06 -16.51
N LEU A 413 -11.42 -3.88 -16.00
CA LEU A 413 -10.72 -2.63 -16.26
C LEU A 413 -9.29 -2.62 -15.69
N VAL A 414 -9.04 -3.34 -14.61
CA VAL A 414 -7.72 -3.42 -13.95
C VAL A 414 -6.75 -4.21 -14.82
N LYS A 415 -5.57 -3.64 -15.09
CA LYS A 415 -4.57 -4.21 -16.00
C LYS A 415 -3.24 -4.53 -15.33
N GLY A 416 -3.04 -4.13 -14.09
CA GLY A 416 -1.86 -4.47 -13.31
C GLY A 416 -2.21 -4.80 -11.87
N SER A 417 -1.44 -5.68 -11.25
CA SER A 417 -1.60 -6.06 -9.85
C SER A 417 -0.27 -6.55 -9.25
N HIS A 418 -0.27 -6.72 -7.94
CA HIS A 418 0.87 -7.20 -7.16
C HIS A 418 0.39 -8.05 -5.97
N GLY A 419 1.28 -8.42 -5.06
CA GLY A 419 0.92 -9.23 -3.88
C GLY A 419 1.51 -10.63 -3.92
N ARG A 420 1.60 -11.22 -5.10
CA ARG A 420 2.34 -12.44 -5.42
C ARG A 420 3.85 -12.15 -5.47
N ILE A 421 4.68 -13.15 -5.19
CA ILE A 421 6.13 -13.05 -5.41
C ILE A 421 6.40 -13.00 -6.91
N SER A 422 7.20 -12.03 -7.36
CA SER A 422 7.59 -11.87 -8.75
C SER A 422 8.44 -13.05 -9.25
N ASP A 423 8.21 -13.48 -10.47
CA ASP A 423 8.95 -14.58 -11.11
C ASP A 423 10.39 -14.19 -11.53
N SER A 424 10.71 -12.90 -11.49
CA SER A 424 12.03 -12.38 -11.87
C SER A 424 12.49 -11.26 -10.94
N PRO A 425 13.75 -11.27 -10.49
CA PRO A 425 14.34 -10.16 -9.73
C PRO A 425 14.29 -8.82 -10.47
N ALA A 426 14.30 -8.84 -11.82
CA ALA A 426 14.20 -7.61 -12.62
C ALA A 426 12.82 -6.92 -12.49
N ARG A 427 11.78 -7.67 -12.12
CA ARG A 427 10.41 -7.20 -11.90
C ARG A 427 10.02 -7.14 -10.43
N GLY A 428 10.96 -7.43 -9.54
CA GLY A 428 10.81 -7.35 -8.10
C GLY A 428 11.25 -5.99 -7.53
N PRO A 429 11.17 -5.84 -6.22
CA PRO A 429 11.64 -4.64 -5.54
C PRO A 429 13.18 -4.50 -5.58
N LEU A 430 13.65 -3.28 -5.38
CA LEU A 430 15.06 -2.93 -5.43
C LEU A 430 15.51 -2.09 -4.24
N PHE A 431 16.82 -2.03 -4.04
CA PHE A 431 17.50 -1.16 -3.10
C PHE A 431 18.70 -0.51 -3.80
N ILE A 432 18.79 0.82 -3.78
CA ILE A 432 19.87 1.58 -4.43
C ILE A 432 20.54 2.48 -3.38
N THR A 433 21.87 2.47 -3.37
CA THR A 433 22.67 3.34 -2.49
C THR A 433 23.95 3.77 -3.16
N GLN A 434 24.49 4.93 -2.78
CA GLN A 434 25.84 5.36 -3.16
C GLN A 434 26.94 4.74 -2.26
N GLN A 435 26.56 4.16 -1.12
CA GLN A 435 27.47 3.53 -0.15
C GLN A 435 27.72 2.07 -0.53
N ARG A 436 28.50 1.84 -1.61
CA ARG A 436 28.74 0.50 -2.19
C ARG A 436 29.28 -0.53 -1.19
N ASP A 437 30.11 -0.07 -0.26
CA ASP A 437 30.77 -0.94 0.72
C ASP A 437 29.79 -1.50 1.77
N LEU A 438 28.61 -0.86 1.95
CA LEU A 438 27.60 -1.31 2.88
C LEU A 438 26.68 -2.40 2.29
N VAL A 439 26.70 -2.58 0.95
CA VAL A 439 25.83 -3.52 0.25
C VAL A 439 26.65 -4.27 -0.81
N THR A 440 27.23 -5.40 -0.46
CA THR A 440 28.06 -6.21 -1.37
C THR A 440 27.25 -7.23 -2.17
N ALA A 441 26.13 -7.71 -1.62
CA ALA A 441 25.28 -8.70 -2.26
C ALA A 441 24.52 -8.13 -3.49
N ASN A 442 24.24 -9.00 -4.47
CA ASN A 442 23.39 -8.67 -5.62
C ASN A 442 21.90 -8.87 -5.33
N SER A 443 21.56 -9.59 -4.27
CA SER A 443 20.22 -9.79 -3.77
C SER A 443 20.25 -9.85 -2.25
N VAL A 444 19.26 -9.26 -1.60
CA VAL A 444 19.09 -9.24 -0.14
C VAL A 444 17.70 -9.70 0.25
N GLN A 445 17.58 -10.27 1.46
CA GLN A 445 16.27 -10.59 2.03
C GLN A 445 15.54 -9.32 2.46
N PRO A 446 14.22 -9.28 2.46
CA PRO A 446 13.46 -8.11 2.89
C PRO A 446 13.73 -7.74 4.36
N THR A 447 14.02 -8.72 5.19
CA THR A 447 14.38 -8.53 6.62
C THR A 447 15.77 -7.89 6.81
N GLU A 448 16.65 -7.95 5.82
CA GLU A 448 17.98 -7.31 5.89
C GLU A 448 17.90 -5.78 5.69
N ILE A 449 16.80 -5.26 5.12
CA ILE A 449 16.62 -3.82 4.83
C ILE A 449 16.75 -2.97 6.09
N ALA A 450 16.15 -3.39 7.20
CA ALA A 450 16.31 -2.72 8.50
C ALA A 450 17.80 -2.56 8.88
N GLY A 451 18.55 -3.65 8.82
CA GLY A 451 19.99 -3.64 9.13
C GLY A 451 20.81 -2.80 8.14
N LEU A 452 20.42 -2.80 6.85
CA LEU A 452 21.06 -1.94 5.84
C LEU A 452 20.86 -0.45 6.17
N ILE A 453 19.64 -0.05 6.52
CA ILE A 453 19.35 1.34 6.92
C ILE A 453 20.14 1.71 8.19
N LEU A 454 20.17 0.84 9.19
CA LEU A 454 20.93 1.07 10.43
C LEU A 454 22.44 1.20 10.16
N ARG A 455 23.02 0.38 9.28
CA ARG A 455 24.43 0.54 8.86
C ARG A 455 24.71 1.88 8.15
N HIS A 456 23.78 2.37 7.32
CA HIS A 456 23.92 3.71 6.71
C HIS A 456 23.91 4.81 7.78
N LEU A 457 23.09 4.68 8.80
CA LEU A 457 23.07 5.58 9.96
C LEU A 457 24.38 5.50 10.79
N GLY A 458 25.15 4.41 10.67
CA GLY A 458 26.29 4.13 11.52
C GLY A 458 25.95 3.47 12.85
N VAL A 459 24.77 2.88 12.93
CA VAL A 459 24.36 1.96 14.01
C VAL A 459 24.89 0.58 13.63
N THR A 460 25.80 0.05 14.44
CA THR A 460 26.47 -1.26 14.22
C THR A 460 25.97 -2.27 15.24
#